data_481a62eebefb30fa04bfbb144363ef48
#
_entry.id   481a62eebefb30fa04bfbb144363ef48
#
_cell.length_a   1.000
_cell.length_b   1.000
_cell.length_c   1.000
_cell.angle_alpha   90.00
_cell.angle_beta   90.00
_cell.angle_gamma   90.00
#
_symmetry.space_group_name_H-M   'P 1'
#
loop_
_entity.id
_entity.type
_entity.pdbx_description
1 polymer ?
#
loop_
_entity_poly.entity_id
_entity_poly.type
_entity_poly.pdbx_seq_one_letter_code
_entity_poly.pdbx_strand_id
1 'polypeptide(L)'
;MKSILIDKFGGPEVLVIKDVELGKPGPNDVLIKNLSIGLNFIDIYHRTGLYPIPLPSGIGLEACGVIEEVGSEVKLFKVGDRVT
;
A
#
# COMPACT_ATOMS: atom_id res chain seq x y z
N MET A 1 -8.43 -9.63 2.25
CA MET A 1 -7.25 -9.26 1.41
C MET A 1 -5.98 -9.49 2.19
N LYS A 2 -4.99 -10.09 1.58
CA LYS A 2 -3.69 -10.32 2.21
C LYS A 2 -2.81 -9.09 2.09
N SER A 3 -2.13 -8.73 3.16
CA SER A 3 -1.17 -7.62 3.17
C SER A 3 0.03 -7.98 4.03
N ILE A 4 1.17 -7.38 3.73
CA ILE A 4 2.37 -7.51 4.54
C ILE A 4 2.47 -6.31 5.45
N LEU A 5 2.54 -6.56 6.75
CA LEU A 5 2.60 -5.53 7.79
C LEU A 5 3.80 -5.76 8.67
N ILE A 6 4.27 -4.69 9.31
CA ILE A 6 5.24 -4.79 10.40
C ILE A 6 4.66 -4.15 11.66
N ASP A 7 4.87 -4.81 12.79
CA ASP A 7 4.47 -4.29 14.11
C ASP A 7 5.67 -3.70 14.86
N LYS A 8 6.88 -4.02 14.41
CA LYS A 8 8.15 -3.54 14.97
C LYS A 8 9.21 -3.45 13.89
N PHE A 9 10.23 -2.67 14.13
CA PHE A 9 11.40 -2.60 13.24
C PHE A 9 12.31 -3.80 13.43
N GLY A 10 13.01 -4.18 12.38
CA GLY A 10 13.97 -5.29 12.47
C GLY A 10 14.36 -5.84 11.10
N GLY A 11 14.82 -7.07 11.08
CA GLY A 11 15.18 -7.81 9.89
C GLY A 11 13.96 -8.39 9.18
N PRO A 12 14.17 -9.27 8.18
CA PRO A 12 13.05 -9.84 7.41
C PRO A 12 12.02 -10.58 8.26
N GLU A 13 12.38 -11.03 9.45
CA GLU A 13 11.49 -11.77 10.35
C GLU A 13 10.33 -10.92 10.86
N VAL A 14 10.40 -9.60 10.77
CA VAL A 14 9.30 -8.71 11.22
C VAL A 14 8.18 -8.57 10.19
N LEU A 15 8.41 -9.04 8.96
CA LEU A 15 7.40 -9.03 7.91
C LEU A 15 6.36 -10.11 8.19
N VAL A 16 5.11 -9.70 8.34
CA VAL A 16 4.01 -10.62 8.67
C VAL A 16 2.89 -10.47 7.65
N ILE A 17 2.42 -11.59 7.14
CA ILE A 17 1.25 -11.61 6.25
C ILE A 17 0.00 -11.63 7.12
N LYS A 18 -0.88 -10.66 6.91
CA LYS A 18 -2.15 -10.56 7.64
C LYS A 18 -3.29 -10.35 6.67
N ASP A 19 -4.48 -10.83 7.04
CA ASP A 19 -5.70 -10.43 6.37
C ASP A 19 -6.12 -9.06 6.86
N VAL A 20 -6.37 -8.15 5.93
CA VAL A 20 -6.84 -6.81 6.22
C VAL A 20 -8.09 -6.51 5.42
N GLU A 21 -8.95 -5.66 5.95
CA GLU A 21 -10.08 -5.11 5.21
C GLU A 21 -9.77 -3.66 4.86
N LEU A 22 -9.90 -3.35 3.57
CA LEU A 22 -9.86 -1.98 3.11
C LEU A 22 -11.29 -1.45 3.15
N GLY A 23 -11.49 -0.37 3.87
CA GLY A 23 -12.74 0.37 3.79
C GLY A 23 -12.94 0.97 2.39
N LYS A 24 -14.04 1.68 2.20
CA LYS A 24 -14.26 2.42 0.96
C LYS A 24 -13.24 3.55 0.84
N PRO A 25 -12.82 3.92 -0.40
CA PRO A 25 -11.94 5.05 -0.59
C PRO A 25 -12.58 6.34 -0.06
N GLY A 26 -11.77 7.21 0.52
CA GLY A 26 -12.21 8.55 0.91
C GLY A 26 -12.56 9.40 -0.31
N PRO A 27 -13.07 10.64 -0.10
CA PRO A 27 -13.54 11.47 -1.21
C PRO A 27 -12.50 11.73 -2.30
N ASN A 28 -11.23 11.81 -1.94
CA ASN A 28 -10.14 12.10 -2.86
C ASN A 28 -9.25 10.89 -3.17
N ASP A 29 -9.67 9.72 -2.76
CA ASP A 29 -8.89 8.49 -2.90
C ASP A 29 -9.42 7.61 -4.02
N VAL A 30 -8.57 6.68 -4.45
CA VAL A 30 -8.96 5.61 -5.37
C VAL A 30 -8.57 4.26 -4.78
N LEU A 31 -9.35 3.25 -5.11
CA LEU A 31 -9.02 1.86 -4.77
C LEU A 31 -8.42 1.21 -6.01
N ILE A 32 -7.22 0.68 -5.88
CA ILE A 32 -6.47 0.08 -6.99
C ILE A 32 -6.30 -1.40 -6.74
N LYS A 33 -6.61 -2.20 -7.76
CA LYS A 33 -6.22 -3.61 -7.80
C LYS A 33 -4.81 -3.69 -8.36
N ASN A 34 -3.85 -4.04 -7.51
CA ASN A 34 -2.46 -4.13 -7.93
C ASN A 34 -2.24 -5.30 -8.89
N LEU A 35 -1.54 -5.02 -9.99
CA LEU A 35 -1.09 -6.03 -10.95
C LEU A 35 0.41 -6.29 -10.84
N SER A 36 1.16 -5.29 -10.41
CA SER A 36 2.60 -5.37 -10.16
C SER A 36 2.96 -4.49 -8.99
N ILE A 37 3.85 -4.97 -8.14
CA ILE A 37 4.33 -4.24 -6.97
C ILE A 37 5.84 -4.17 -7.06
N GLY A 38 6.40 -2.95 -7.01
CA GLY A 38 7.84 -2.74 -7.01
C GLY A 38 8.43 -2.83 -5.62
N LEU A 39 9.64 -3.34 -5.53
CA LEU A 39 10.42 -3.41 -4.30
C LEU A 39 11.60 -2.45 -4.43
N ASN A 40 11.79 -1.60 -3.42
CA ASN A 40 12.83 -0.58 -3.41
C ASN A 40 13.63 -0.61 -2.11
N PHE A 41 14.83 -0.06 -2.13
CA PHE A 41 15.68 0.01 -0.93
C PHE A 41 15.01 0.76 0.23
N ILE A 42 14.18 1.76 -0.07
CA ILE A 42 13.49 2.49 0.99
C ILE A 42 12.56 1.59 1.81
N ASP A 43 12.05 0.52 1.21
CA ASP A 43 11.21 -0.45 1.94
C ASP A 43 12.00 -1.12 3.05
N ILE A 44 13.28 -1.40 2.79
CA ILE A 44 14.20 -1.95 3.80
C ILE A 44 14.45 -0.91 4.89
N TYR A 45 14.62 0.35 4.53
CA TYR A 45 14.88 1.43 5.50
C TYR A 45 13.68 1.64 6.43
N HIS A 46 12.47 1.54 5.91
CA HIS A 46 11.25 1.57 6.72
C HIS A 46 11.17 0.35 7.64
N ARG A 47 11.48 -0.83 7.11
CA ARG A 47 11.46 -2.07 7.90
C ARG A 47 12.46 -2.04 9.05
N THR A 48 13.67 -1.57 8.81
CA THR A 48 14.72 -1.54 9.84
C THR A 48 14.59 -0.38 10.81
N GLY A 49 13.82 0.65 10.47
CA GLY A 49 13.67 1.84 11.29
C GLY A 49 14.72 2.92 11.02
N LEU A 50 15.54 2.76 9.96
CA LEU A 50 16.47 3.81 9.55
C LEU A 50 15.71 5.10 9.21
N TYR A 51 14.56 4.95 8.52
CA TYR A 51 13.59 6.03 8.32
C TYR A 51 12.32 5.62 9.05
N PRO A 52 12.14 6.05 10.32
CA PRO A 52 11.02 5.59 11.14
C PRO A 52 9.66 5.96 10.55
N ILE A 53 8.71 5.04 10.68
CA ILE A 53 7.32 5.22 10.30
C ILE A 53 6.43 4.84 11.49
N PRO A 54 5.23 5.39 11.60
CA PRO A 54 4.28 4.96 12.64
C PRO A 54 3.93 3.49 12.48
N LEU A 55 3.95 2.74 13.59
CA LEU A 55 3.65 1.31 13.61
C LEU A 55 2.30 1.03 14.30
N PRO A 56 1.56 -0.02 13.91
CA PRO A 56 1.85 -0.95 12.82
C PRO A 56 1.70 -0.29 11.45
N SER A 57 2.42 -0.79 10.46
CA SER A 57 2.41 -0.20 9.12
C SER A 57 2.54 -1.27 8.03
N GLY A 58 1.98 -0.97 6.87
CA GLY A 58 2.35 -1.63 5.63
C GLY A 58 3.72 -1.16 5.17
N ILE A 59 4.28 -1.87 4.20
CA ILE A 59 5.56 -1.57 3.57
C ILE A 59 5.34 -1.52 2.06
N GLY A 60 6.05 -0.62 1.41
CA GLY A 60 6.03 -0.49 -0.04
C GLY A 60 5.39 0.81 -0.52
N LEU A 61 5.95 1.37 -1.58
CA LEU A 61 5.56 2.68 -2.11
C LEU A 61 5.30 2.66 -3.61
N GLU A 62 5.38 1.49 -4.25
CA GLU A 62 5.30 1.41 -5.70
C GLU A 62 4.40 0.28 -6.13
N ALA A 63 3.48 0.59 -7.01
CA ALA A 63 2.61 -0.40 -7.61
C ALA A 63 2.08 0.10 -8.96
N CYS A 64 1.65 -0.84 -9.78
CA CYS A 64 0.89 -0.58 -10.99
C CYS A 64 -0.37 -1.42 -10.94
N GLY A 65 -1.49 -0.85 -11.29
CA GLY A 65 -2.75 -1.57 -11.22
C GLY A 65 -3.89 -0.88 -11.95
N VAL A 66 -5.09 -1.35 -11.68
CA VAL A 66 -6.31 -0.86 -12.30
C VAL A 66 -7.23 -0.30 -11.22
N ILE A 67 -7.79 0.86 -11.47
CA ILE A 67 -8.73 1.49 -10.54
C ILE A 67 -10.03 0.69 -10.50
N GLU A 68 -10.41 0.26 -9.30
CA GLU A 68 -11.69 -0.45 -9.05
C GLU A 68 -12.79 0.48 -8.53
N GLU A 69 -12.42 1.47 -7.71
CA GLU A 69 -13.35 2.44 -7.15
C GLU A 69 -12.69 3.81 -7.08
N VAL A 70 -13.49 4.85 -7.17
CA VAL A 70 -13.04 6.24 -7.02
C VAL A 70 -13.87 6.94 -5.95
N GLY A 71 -13.23 7.83 -5.20
CA GLY A 71 -13.93 8.69 -4.26
C GLY A 71 -14.77 9.75 -4.98
N SER A 72 -15.73 10.32 -4.26
CA SER A 72 -16.71 11.25 -4.83
C SER A 72 -16.12 12.52 -5.42
N GLU A 73 -14.94 12.94 -4.97
CA GLU A 73 -14.27 14.16 -5.43
C GLU A 73 -13.19 13.90 -6.49
N VAL A 74 -12.99 12.65 -6.89
CA VAL A 74 -11.99 12.28 -7.90
C VAL A 74 -12.52 12.64 -9.28
N LYS A 75 -11.78 13.50 -10.02
CA LYS A 75 -12.19 14.02 -11.32
C LYS A 75 -11.33 13.53 -12.47
N LEU A 76 -10.03 13.31 -12.23
CA LEU A 76 -9.05 13.02 -13.27
C LEU A 76 -8.94 11.54 -13.61
N PHE A 77 -9.49 10.67 -12.78
CA PHE A 77 -9.38 9.20 -12.92
C PHE A 77 -10.77 8.58 -12.87
N LYS A 78 -10.89 7.42 -13.50
CA LYS A 78 -12.13 6.64 -13.48
C LYS A 78 -11.85 5.16 -13.31
N VAL A 79 -12.87 4.42 -12.92
CA VAL A 79 -12.82 2.95 -12.83
C VAL A 79 -12.38 2.37 -14.18
N GLY A 80 -11.43 1.44 -14.11
CA GLY A 80 -10.85 0.81 -15.29
C GLY A 80 -9.55 1.45 -15.76
N ASP A 81 -9.19 2.64 -15.28
CA ASP A 81 -7.91 3.26 -15.65
C ASP A 81 -6.74 2.47 -15.08
N ARG A 82 -5.70 2.31 -15.91
CA ARG A 82 -4.43 1.74 -15.49
C ARG A 82 -3.55 2.86 -14.95
N VAL A 83 -3.05 2.67 -13.73
CA VAL A 83 -2.27 3.68 -13.01
C VAL A 83 -1.03 3.08 -12.37
N THR A 84 -0.10 3.93 -12.07
CA THR A 84 1.10 3.58 -11.33
C THR A 84 1.40 4.61 -10.26
#